data_fbb2c011a90eda430f78912a9410ef6d
#
_entry.id   fbb2c011a90eda430f78912a9410ef6d
#
_cell.length_a   1.000
_cell.length_b   1.000
_cell.length_c   1.000
_cell.angle_alpha   90.00
_cell.angle_beta   90.00
_cell.angle_gamma   90.00
#
_symmetry.space_group_name_H-M   'P 1'
#
loop_
_entity.id
_entity.type
_entity.pdbx_description
1 polymer ?
#
loop_
_entity_poly.entity_id
_entity_poly.type
_entity_poly.pdbx_seq_one_letter_code
_entity_poly.pdbx_strand_id
1 'polypeptide(L)'
;NIKDYYIERESTNCGNNVTYALRLLNEKNIEAKNIIIIQDTTMQHRMEAGFRKYDSNINIINYASYKTKVIVKEDKLTFEKNNILGMWDIERYISLLMGEIPRLNDNESGYGPNGRGYIAHVEVPKDVLDAFEYLKGEYRNLVRA
;
A
#
# COMPACT_ATOMS: atom_id res chain seq x y z
N ASN A 1 3.16 27.65 -1.61
CA ASN A 1 1.81 27.75 -2.20
C ASN A 1 1.74 26.81 -3.39
N ILE A 2 0.92 25.74 -3.28
CA ILE A 2 0.53 24.92 -4.41
C ILE A 2 -0.44 25.79 -5.24
N LYS A 3 -0.05 26.17 -6.45
CA LYS A 3 -0.88 27.02 -7.30
C LYS A 3 -1.82 26.22 -8.19
N ASP A 4 -1.40 24.99 -8.55
CA ASP A 4 -2.15 24.11 -9.44
C ASP A 4 -2.36 22.77 -8.79
N TYR A 5 -3.60 22.28 -8.80
CA TYR A 5 -3.96 20.93 -8.37
C TYR A 5 -5.10 20.40 -9.23
N TYR A 6 -5.13 19.09 -9.38
CA TYR A 6 -6.21 18.38 -10.04
C TYR A 6 -6.83 17.38 -9.07
N ILE A 7 -8.14 17.18 -9.14
CA ILE A 7 -8.86 16.24 -8.29
C ILE A 7 -9.43 15.13 -9.17
N GLU A 8 -8.97 13.92 -8.93
CA GLU A 8 -9.58 12.71 -9.43
C GLU A 8 -10.67 12.27 -8.42
N ARG A 9 -11.89 11.94 -8.88
CA ARG A 9 -13.07 11.69 -8.04
C ARG A 9 -13.78 10.36 -8.34
N GLU A 10 -13.32 9.60 -9.30
CA GLU A 10 -14.00 8.40 -9.79
C GLU A 10 -13.42 7.11 -9.19
N SER A 11 -12.20 7.18 -8.66
CA SER A 11 -11.52 6.02 -8.11
C SER A 11 -12.22 5.48 -6.86
N THR A 12 -12.40 4.16 -6.82
CA THR A 12 -13.05 3.44 -5.72
C THR A 12 -12.13 2.46 -5.00
N ASN A 13 -10.91 2.28 -5.50
CA ASN A 13 -9.92 1.36 -4.97
C ASN A 13 -8.49 1.77 -5.37
N CYS A 14 -7.48 1.14 -4.78
CA CYS A 14 -6.08 1.49 -5.04
C CYS A 14 -5.65 1.31 -6.51
N GLY A 15 -6.18 0.31 -7.22
CA GLY A 15 -5.90 0.13 -8.64
C GLY A 15 -6.44 1.29 -9.47
N ASN A 16 -7.68 1.71 -9.19
CA ASN A 16 -8.27 2.89 -9.83
C ASN A 16 -7.51 4.18 -9.48
N ASN A 17 -7.04 4.34 -8.23
CA ASN A 17 -6.22 5.49 -7.87
C ASN A 17 -4.99 5.63 -8.78
N VAL A 18 -4.33 4.52 -9.13
CA VAL A 18 -3.19 4.53 -10.04
C VAL A 18 -3.63 4.84 -11.47
N THR A 19 -4.57 4.04 -12.01
CA THR A 19 -4.96 4.16 -13.42
C THR A 19 -5.62 5.49 -13.75
N TYR A 20 -6.44 6.01 -12.85
CA TYR A 20 -7.12 7.29 -13.07
C TYR A 20 -6.21 8.49 -12.85
N ALA A 21 -5.23 8.38 -11.92
CA ALA A 21 -4.19 9.40 -11.82
C ALA A 21 -3.35 9.48 -13.10
N LEU A 22 -2.93 8.33 -13.66
CA LEU A 22 -2.20 8.28 -14.92
C LEU A 22 -3.04 8.80 -16.10
N ARG A 23 -4.33 8.44 -16.15
CA ARG A 23 -5.27 8.98 -17.14
C ARG A 23 -5.36 10.52 -17.03
N LEU A 24 -5.53 11.05 -15.83
CA LEU A 24 -5.64 12.48 -15.59
C LEU A 24 -4.36 13.23 -15.98
N LEU A 25 -3.17 12.68 -15.69
CA LEU A 25 -1.91 13.25 -16.15
C LEU A 25 -1.84 13.31 -17.68
N ASN A 26 -2.24 12.24 -18.36
CA ASN A 26 -2.26 12.18 -19.82
C ASN A 26 -3.25 13.20 -20.42
N GLU A 27 -4.47 13.30 -19.90
CA GLU A 27 -5.49 14.28 -20.31
C GLU A 27 -5.02 15.73 -20.15
N LYS A 28 -4.16 15.98 -19.15
CA LYS A 28 -3.56 17.30 -18.91
C LYS A 28 -2.25 17.52 -19.64
N ASN A 29 -1.79 16.56 -20.46
CA ASN A 29 -0.50 16.59 -21.16
C ASN A 29 0.68 16.80 -20.19
N ILE A 30 0.63 16.18 -19.00
CA ILE A 30 1.68 16.24 -17.98
C ILE A 30 2.54 14.98 -18.08
N GLU A 31 3.77 15.15 -18.52
CA GLU A 31 4.80 14.09 -18.49
C GLU A 31 5.47 14.07 -17.12
N ALA A 32 5.06 13.14 -16.25
CA ALA A 32 5.61 13.03 -14.91
C ALA A 32 6.79 12.06 -14.88
N LYS A 33 8.02 12.58 -14.84
CA LYS A 33 9.25 11.78 -14.67
C LYS A 33 9.51 11.38 -13.22
N ASN A 34 9.01 12.18 -12.29
CA ASN A 34 9.13 11.97 -10.85
C ASN A 34 7.74 12.05 -10.21
N ILE A 35 7.38 11.06 -9.41
CA ILE A 35 6.11 11.02 -8.68
C ILE A 35 6.40 10.82 -7.20
N ILE A 36 5.79 11.65 -6.35
CA ILE A 36 5.75 11.44 -4.91
C ILE A 36 4.41 10.81 -4.59
N ILE A 37 4.44 9.59 -4.04
CA ILE A 37 3.24 8.89 -3.60
C ILE A 37 3.08 9.13 -2.11
N ILE A 38 2.04 9.87 -1.72
CA ILE A 38 1.66 10.08 -0.32
C ILE A 38 0.48 9.18 -0.03
N GLN A 39 0.68 8.17 0.81
CA GLN A 39 -0.34 7.16 1.09
C GLN A 39 -0.19 6.65 2.53
N ASP A 40 -1.20 5.93 3.00
CA ASP A 40 -1.12 5.15 4.23
C ASP A 40 0.08 4.20 4.19
N THR A 41 0.78 4.10 5.31
CA THR A 41 2.03 3.32 5.41
C THR A 41 1.83 1.84 5.04
N THR A 42 0.66 1.27 5.31
CA THR A 42 0.36 -0.14 5.02
C THR A 42 0.23 -0.44 3.53
N MET A 43 -0.17 0.56 2.72
CA MET A 43 -0.47 0.39 1.30
C MET A 43 0.63 0.91 0.36
N GLN A 44 1.69 1.48 0.89
CA GLN A 44 2.71 2.20 0.13
C GLN A 44 3.35 1.32 -0.96
N HIS A 45 3.79 0.10 -0.61
CA HIS A 45 4.41 -0.84 -1.56
C HIS A 45 3.48 -1.22 -2.71
N ARG A 46 2.20 -1.47 -2.41
CA ARG A 46 1.23 -1.84 -3.44
C ARG A 46 0.92 -0.69 -4.39
N MET A 47 0.88 0.54 -3.88
CA MET A 47 0.71 1.72 -4.72
C MET A 47 1.90 1.91 -5.65
N GLU A 48 3.13 1.80 -5.15
CA GLU A 48 4.33 1.83 -5.98
C GLU A 48 4.29 0.76 -7.06
N ALA A 49 4.05 -0.50 -6.68
CA ALA A 49 3.99 -1.62 -7.62
C ALA A 49 2.88 -1.44 -8.68
N GLY A 50 1.78 -0.76 -8.31
CA GLY A 50 0.74 -0.35 -9.25
C GLY A 50 1.27 0.61 -10.32
N PHE A 51 1.99 1.66 -9.94
CA PHE A 51 2.63 2.58 -10.90
C PHE A 51 3.70 1.89 -11.74
N ARG A 52 4.56 1.05 -11.12
CA ARG A 52 5.61 0.29 -11.81
C ARG A 52 5.08 -0.64 -12.90
N LYS A 53 3.86 -1.12 -12.77
CA LYS A 53 3.21 -1.93 -13.81
C LYS A 53 3.03 -1.16 -15.13
N TYR A 54 2.75 0.13 -15.06
CA TYR A 54 2.49 0.96 -16.25
C TYR A 54 3.73 1.68 -16.77
N ASP A 55 4.66 2.03 -15.88
CA ASP A 55 5.95 2.62 -16.24
C ASP A 55 7.02 2.20 -15.24
N SER A 56 7.92 1.30 -15.69
CA SER A 56 9.03 0.83 -14.86
C SER A 56 10.12 1.88 -14.64
N ASN A 57 10.18 2.92 -15.50
CA ASN A 57 11.25 3.91 -15.49
C ASN A 57 10.90 5.17 -14.69
N ILE A 58 9.64 5.32 -14.30
CA ILE A 58 9.22 6.47 -13.50
C ILE A 58 9.96 6.49 -12.15
N ASN A 59 10.50 7.65 -11.78
CA ASN A 59 11.11 7.81 -10.47
C ASN A 59 10.03 8.02 -9.41
N ILE A 60 9.89 7.06 -8.48
CA ILE A 60 8.86 7.08 -7.44
C ILE A 60 9.52 7.36 -6.08
N ILE A 61 9.01 8.36 -5.40
CA ILE A 61 9.37 8.70 -4.02
C ILE A 61 8.18 8.34 -3.14
N ASN A 62 8.37 7.36 -2.27
CA ASN A 62 7.35 6.95 -1.31
C ASN A 62 7.39 7.83 -0.07
N TYR A 63 6.24 8.38 0.29
CA TYR A 63 6.07 9.17 1.50
C TYR A 63 4.88 8.65 2.29
N ALA A 64 5.14 7.86 3.33
CA ALA A 64 4.09 7.39 4.23
C ALA A 64 3.49 8.56 5.01
N SER A 65 2.16 8.64 5.06
CA SER A 65 1.44 9.72 5.74
C SER A 65 1.72 9.78 7.24
N TYR A 66 2.12 8.65 7.82
CA TYR A 66 2.65 8.56 9.19
C TYR A 66 3.62 7.39 9.30
N LYS A 67 4.42 7.38 10.39
CA LYS A 67 5.33 6.29 10.74
C LYS A 67 5.15 5.94 12.21
N THR A 68 4.87 4.68 12.49
CA THR A 68 4.75 4.14 13.84
C THR A 68 5.26 2.71 13.87
N LYS A 69 5.46 2.17 15.08
CA LYS A 69 5.77 0.76 15.31
C LYS A 69 4.70 0.16 16.19
N VAL A 70 4.36 -1.09 15.93
CA VAL A 70 3.57 -1.90 16.86
C VAL A 70 4.51 -2.41 17.94
N ILE A 71 4.11 -2.24 19.19
CA ILE A 71 4.83 -2.72 20.37
C ILE A 71 3.88 -3.47 21.29
N VAL A 72 4.42 -4.28 22.19
CA VAL A 72 3.65 -4.90 23.29
C VAL A 72 3.85 -4.07 24.53
N LYS A 73 2.75 -3.64 25.17
CA LYS A 73 2.74 -2.95 26.45
C LYS A 73 1.62 -3.53 27.29
N GLU A 74 1.96 -3.99 28.51
CA GLU A 74 0.98 -4.60 29.44
C GLU A 74 0.19 -5.74 28.77
N ASP A 75 0.91 -6.65 28.08
CA ASP A 75 0.38 -7.77 27.30
C ASP A 75 -0.63 -7.41 26.20
N LYS A 76 -0.64 -6.16 25.78
CA LYS A 76 -1.48 -5.68 24.68
C LYS A 76 -0.66 -5.08 23.55
N LEU A 77 -1.12 -5.33 22.33
CA LEU A 77 -0.59 -4.65 21.16
C LEU A 77 -0.99 -3.18 21.17
N THR A 78 -0.04 -2.30 20.97
CA THR A 78 -0.26 -0.86 20.87
C THR A 78 0.76 -0.23 19.92
N PHE A 79 0.66 1.06 19.68
CA PHE A 79 1.65 1.80 18.91
C PHE A 79 2.68 2.47 19.82
N GLU A 80 3.94 2.49 19.37
CA GLU A 80 5.01 3.28 20.00
C GLU A 80 4.62 4.78 20.03
N LYS A 81 4.07 5.28 18.93
CA LYS A 81 3.53 6.63 18.79
C LYS A 81 2.06 6.53 18.43
N ASN A 82 1.23 7.02 19.30
CA ASN A 82 -0.21 7.15 19.12
C ASN A 82 -0.59 8.64 18.95
N ASN A 83 -1.85 8.91 18.67
CA ASN A 83 -2.39 10.27 18.46
C ASN A 83 -1.83 11.00 17.23
N ILE A 84 -1.41 10.28 16.20
CA ILE A 84 -1.09 10.87 14.91
C ILE A 84 -2.42 11.07 14.13
N LEU A 85 -2.66 12.29 13.68
CA LEU A 85 -3.88 12.60 12.93
C LEU A 85 -3.99 11.73 11.67
N GLY A 86 -5.14 11.06 11.49
CA GLY A 86 -5.40 10.18 10.34
C GLY A 86 -4.84 8.77 10.47
N MET A 87 -4.19 8.43 11.59
CA MET A 87 -3.74 7.08 11.87
C MET A 87 -4.93 6.16 12.22
N TRP A 88 -4.88 4.92 11.74
CA TRP A 88 -5.85 3.88 12.10
C TRP A 88 -5.69 3.45 13.57
N ASP A 89 -6.75 2.88 14.16
CA ASP A 89 -6.61 2.09 15.38
C ASP A 89 -5.77 0.83 15.14
N ILE A 90 -5.32 0.19 16.22
CA ILE A 90 -4.36 -0.92 16.15
C ILE A 90 -4.94 -2.15 15.43
N GLU A 91 -6.22 -2.46 15.63
CA GLU A 91 -6.86 -3.61 15.00
C GLU A 91 -6.99 -3.40 13.49
N ARG A 92 -7.42 -2.21 13.08
CA ARG A 92 -7.51 -1.84 11.68
C ARG A 92 -6.15 -1.84 11.00
N TYR A 93 -5.13 -1.29 11.66
CA TYR A 93 -3.76 -1.27 11.14
C TYR A 93 -3.24 -2.69 10.90
N ILE A 94 -3.39 -3.59 11.89
CA ILE A 94 -2.98 -5.00 11.75
C ILE A 94 -3.77 -5.68 10.63
N SER A 95 -5.09 -5.48 10.56
CA SER A 95 -5.93 -6.04 9.50
C SER A 95 -5.50 -5.57 8.10
N LEU A 96 -5.10 -4.30 7.96
CA LEU A 96 -4.57 -3.77 6.70
C LEU A 96 -3.24 -4.42 6.34
N LEU A 97 -2.28 -4.49 7.26
CA LEU A 97 -0.99 -5.16 7.03
C LEU A 97 -1.16 -6.63 6.64
N MET A 98 -1.96 -7.37 7.41
CA MET A 98 -2.24 -8.78 7.12
C MET A 98 -2.92 -8.98 5.77
N GLY A 99 -3.74 -8.03 5.34
CA GLY A 99 -4.37 -8.06 4.02
C GLY A 99 -3.44 -7.69 2.87
N GLU A 100 -2.37 -6.93 3.10
CA GLU A 100 -1.44 -6.52 2.04
C GLU A 100 -0.47 -7.63 1.64
N ILE A 101 0.00 -8.46 2.58
CA ILE A 101 0.99 -9.51 2.28
C ILE A 101 0.51 -10.49 1.20
N PRO A 102 -0.71 -11.10 1.28
CA PRO A 102 -1.21 -11.96 0.21
C PRO A 102 -1.35 -11.24 -1.14
N ARG A 103 -1.67 -9.95 -1.12
CA ARG A 103 -1.81 -9.16 -2.35
C ARG A 103 -0.48 -8.85 -3.02
N LEU A 104 0.56 -8.60 -2.23
CA LEU A 104 1.92 -8.34 -2.72
C LEU A 104 2.62 -9.61 -3.20
N ASN A 105 2.28 -10.77 -2.62
CA ASN A 105 2.88 -12.04 -2.98
C ASN A 105 2.57 -12.38 -4.45
N ASP A 106 3.61 -12.67 -5.24
CA ASP A 106 3.50 -12.94 -6.67
C ASP A 106 3.24 -14.44 -6.93
N ASN A 107 2.06 -14.90 -6.50
CA ASN A 107 1.56 -16.26 -6.71
C ASN A 107 0.15 -16.20 -7.32
N GLU A 108 -0.44 -17.35 -7.63
CA GLU A 108 -1.76 -17.49 -8.28
C GLU A 108 -2.90 -16.66 -7.62
N SER A 109 -2.85 -16.45 -6.31
CA SER A 109 -3.85 -15.68 -5.56
C SER A 109 -3.49 -14.21 -5.39
N GLY A 110 -2.22 -13.85 -5.60
CA GLY A 110 -1.69 -12.51 -5.43
C GLY A 110 -2.02 -11.56 -6.59
N TYR A 111 -1.52 -10.34 -6.48
CA TYR A 111 -1.79 -9.29 -7.47
C TYR A 111 -0.65 -9.11 -8.47
N GLY A 112 0.49 -9.78 -8.28
CA GLY A 112 1.63 -9.74 -9.17
C GLY A 112 1.39 -10.41 -10.53
N PRO A 113 2.41 -10.44 -11.40
CA PRO A 113 2.33 -11.01 -12.75
C PRO A 113 1.95 -12.49 -12.80
N ASN A 114 2.35 -13.29 -11.80
CA ASN A 114 2.02 -14.71 -11.71
C ASN A 114 0.61 -15.00 -11.16
N GLY A 115 -0.12 -13.97 -10.74
CA GLY A 115 -1.47 -14.04 -10.24
C GLY A 115 -2.43 -13.21 -11.07
N ARG A 116 -3.07 -12.21 -10.43
CA ARG A 116 -4.11 -11.37 -11.06
C ARG A 116 -3.55 -10.31 -12.00
N GLY A 117 -2.24 -10.10 -12.02
CA GLY A 117 -1.58 -9.13 -12.88
C GLY A 117 -2.03 -7.68 -12.63
N TYR A 118 -2.37 -7.30 -11.42
CA TYR A 118 -2.81 -5.95 -11.10
C TYR A 118 -1.67 -4.99 -10.79
N ILE A 119 -0.53 -5.52 -10.35
CA ILE A 119 0.68 -4.76 -9.99
C ILE A 119 1.92 -5.38 -10.64
N ALA A 120 3.03 -4.65 -10.67
CA ALA A 120 4.33 -5.22 -11.00
C ALA A 120 4.76 -6.22 -9.91
N HIS A 121 5.74 -7.08 -10.24
CA HIS A 121 6.33 -7.99 -9.26
C HIS A 121 6.88 -7.24 -8.05
N VAL A 122 6.61 -7.78 -6.87
CA VAL A 122 7.16 -7.32 -5.59
C VAL A 122 7.85 -8.49 -4.91
N GLU A 123 9.12 -8.33 -4.59
CA GLU A 123 9.83 -9.29 -3.74
C GLU A 123 9.40 -9.11 -2.29
N VAL A 124 8.66 -10.07 -1.76
CA VAL A 124 8.29 -10.09 -0.34
C VAL A 124 9.33 -10.90 0.43
N PRO A 125 10.09 -10.31 1.37
CA PRO A 125 11.12 -11.01 2.12
C PRO A 125 10.57 -12.26 2.83
N LYS A 126 11.39 -13.31 2.89
CA LYS A 126 10.97 -14.58 3.47
C LYS A 126 10.56 -14.46 4.95
N ASP A 127 11.28 -13.68 5.73
CA ASP A 127 10.97 -13.41 7.13
C ASP A 127 9.60 -12.72 7.31
N VAL A 128 9.21 -11.87 6.36
CA VAL A 128 7.87 -11.24 6.33
C VAL A 128 6.78 -12.29 6.03
N LEU A 129 7.04 -13.20 5.07
CA LEU A 129 6.10 -14.29 4.77
C LEU A 129 5.97 -15.25 5.95
N ASP A 130 7.08 -15.63 6.59
CA ASP A 130 7.09 -16.51 7.76
C ASP A 130 6.32 -15.86 8.94
N ALA A 131 6.54 -14.56 9.18
CA ALA A 131 5.80 -13.81 10.20
C ALA A 131 4.29 -13.72 9.87
N PHE A 132 3.94 -13.51 8.60
CA PHE A 132 2.54 -13.51 8.16
C PHE A 132 1.86 -14.84 8.41
N GLU A 133 2.46 -15.98 8.05
CA GLU A 133 1.87 -17.29 8.25
C GLU A 133 1.69 -17.62 9.76
N TYR A 134 2.65 -17.22 10.60
CA TYR A 134 2.51 -17.33 12.04
C TYR A 134 1.31 -16.50 12.56
N LEU A 135 1.26 -15.22 12.23
CA LEU A 135 0.22 -14.30 12.69
C LEU A 135 -1.17 -14.66 12.14
N LYS A 136 -1.25 -15.20 10.94
CA LYS A 136 -2.51 -15.68 10.32
C LYS A 136 -3.18 -16.78 11.17
N GLY A 137 -2.38 -17.60 11.85
CA GLY A 137 -2.90 -18.59 12.80
C GLY A 137 -3.57 -17.95 14.02
N GLU A 138 -2.95 -16.90 14.57
CA GLU A 138 -3.40 -16.20 15.77
C GLU A 138 -4.52 -15.19 15.50
N TYR A 139 -4.47 -14.50 14.35
CA TYR A 139 -5.37 -13.38 13.99
C TYR A 139 -6.26 -13.70 12.79
N ARG A 140 -6.84 -14.91 12.73
CA ARG A 140 -7.67 -15.37 11.59
C ARG A 140 -8.79 -14.39 11.21
N ASN A 141 -9.38 -13.74 12.18
CA ASN A 141 -10.50 -12.80 11.96
C ASN A 141 -10.04 -11.45 11.38
N LEU A 142 -8.76 -11.15 11.38
CA LEU A 142 -8.20 -9.90 10.88
C LEU A 142 -7.68 -10.02 9.44
N VAL A 143 -7.47 -11.23 8.94
CA VAL A 143 -7.01 -11.45 7.56
C VAL A 143 -8.17 -11.17 6.60
N ARG A 144 -8.03 -10.14 5.80
CA ARG A 144 -9.03 -9.81 4.76
C ARG A 144 -8.85 -10.73 3.55
N ALA A 145 -9.94 -11.34 3.13
CA ALA A 145 -10.02 -12.05 1.87
C ALA A 145 -9.83 -11.10 0.65
#